data_36963b7f2862fea6c0ca6cc9086330bc
#
_entry.id   36963b7f2862fea6c0ca6cc9086330bc
#
_cell.length_a   1.000
_cell.length_b   1.000
_cell.length_c   1.000
_cell.angle_alpha   90.00
_cell.angle_beta   90.00
_cell.angle_gamma   90.00
#
_symmetry.space_group_name_H-M   'P 1'
#
loop_
_entity.id
_entity.type
_entity.pdbx_description
1 polymer ?
#
loop_
_entity_poly.entity_id
_entity_poly.type
_entity_poly.pdbx_seq_one_letter_code
_entity_poly.pdbx_strand_id
1 'polypeptide(L)'
;MEKRRVVITGLGAVTPIGNTAADSWDSAKAGKCGIAPITRFDTEGFKVKLAAEVKDLVVEDHLDKREAKKMARFTQLALIAAAEAFADSGLDMAKEDADQCGVILSSGIGGLDVIESETRKALTKGFDRISPFFIPMVIPNMAAGRAAIQFGLKGLCSCVVTACAGGSNAVGDAFRRIRDGYGTVMLCGGAESCITPLGIGGFSSMKALSTAQDPARASIPFDGERSGFVMGEGGGVLVLEELEHALARGAHIYAEVAGYGANCDAYHITAPAPQGAGGAACMKQALADAGVAPDAVDYINAHGTGTHMNDACETAAIKTVFGPHANELAVSSTKSMTGHLLGGAGGVEAVFIALALRDQYLPATINYRTADPECDLDYVPNQGRPAPIRYALSNSLGFGGHNACLLFKHWEG
;
A
#
# COMPACT_ATOMS: atom_id res chain seq x y z
N MET A 1 13.24 -26.38 10.57
CA MET A 1 12.96 -25.43 11.65
C MET A 1 11.45 -25.24 11.71
N GLU A 2 10.90 -25.16 12.90
CA GLU A 2 9.49 -24.80 13.09
C GLU A 2 9.27 -23.38 12.60
N LYS A 3 8.17 -23.15 11.87
CA LYS A 3 7.84 -21.81 11.35
C LYS A 3 7.45 -20.91 12.52
N ARG A 4 8.07 -19.73 12.64
CA ARG A 4 7.74 -18.74 13.67
C ARG A 4 6.44 -18.01 13.30
N ARG A 5 5.67 -17.63 14.30
CA ARG A 5 4.53 -16.73 14.14
C ARG A 5 5.02 -15.28 14.04
N VAL A 6 4.32 -14.48 13.24
CA VAL A 6 4.72 -13.10 12.95
C VAL A 6 3.55 -12.16 13.23
N VAL A 7 3.79 -11.16 14.06
CA VAL A 7 2.79 -10.21 14.50
C VAL A 7 3.13 -8.77 14.10
N ILE A 8 2.12 -7.93 14.08
CA ILE A 8 2.25 -6.49 13.81
C ILE A 8 2.25 -5.77 15.15
N THR A 9 3.35 -5.07 15.45
CA THR A 9 3.52 -4.35 16.71
C THR A 9 3.57 -2.83 16.55
N GLY A 10 3.70 -2.33 15.33
CA GLY A 10 3.68 -0.88 15.06
C GLY A 10 3.11 -0.55 13.70
N LEU A 11 2.40 0.56 13.64
CA LEU A 11 1.73 1.09 12.46
C LEU A 11 2.09 2.55 12.22
N GLY A 12 2.31 2.92 10.95
CA GLY A 12 2.45 4.32 10.56
C GLY A 12 1.94 4.55 9.15
N ALA A 13 1.28 5.67 8.93
CA ALA A 13 0.74 6.01 7.62
C ALA A 13 0.69 7.52 7.39
N VAL A 14 0.98 7.91 6.16
CA VAL A 14 0.73 9.25 5.62
C VAL A 14 -0.08 9.06 4.34
N THR A 15 -1.31 9.55 4.35
CA THR A 15 -2.28 9.31 3.25
C THR A 15 -2.99 10.61 2.85
N PRO A 16 -3.70 10.63 1.71
CA PRO A 16 -4.52 11.77 1.32
C PRO A 16 -5.67 12.10 2.28
N ILE A 17 -5.98 11.22 3.23
CA ILE A 17 -7.07 11.38 4.20
C ILE A 17 -6.60 11.52 5.64
N GLY A 18 -5.29 11.42 5.92
CA GLY A 18 -4.71 11.60 7.25
C GLY A 18 -3.18 11.52 7.24
N ASN A 19 -2.53 12.24 8.14
CA ASN A 19 -1.07 12.31 8.23
C ASN A 19 -0.48 11.37 9.30
N THR A 20 -1.33 10.57 9.95
CA THR A 20 -0.99 9.47 10.85
C THR A 20 -1.84 8.25 10.52
N ALA A 21 -1.45 7.07 11.02
CA ALA A 21 -2.24 5.86 10.88
C ALA A 21 -3.63 6.01 11.54
N ALA A 22 -3.69 6.63 12.71
CA ALA A 22 -4.93 6.89 13.44
C ALA A 22 -5.86 7.85 12.67
N ASP A 23 -5.35 9.01 12.22
CA ASP A 23 -6.15 9.99 11.47
C ASP A 23 -6.64 9.41 10.14
N SER A 24 -5.78 8.63 9.46
CA SER A 24 -6.12 7.96 8.22
C SER A 24 -7.24 6.94 8.41
N TRP A 25 -7.19 6.18 9.50
CA TRP A 25 -8.20 5.19 9.82
C TRP A 25 -9.53 5.81 10.25
N ASP A 26 -9.51 6.84 11.09
CA ASP A 26 -10.73 7.56 11.47
C ASP A 26 -11.40 8.22 10.25
N SER A 27 -10.62 8.77 9.35
CA SER A 27 -11.10 9.28 8.06
C SER A 27 -11.66 8.17 7.17
N ALA A 28 -11.04 6.98 7.15
CA ALA A 28 -11.53 5.83 6.39
C ALA A 28 -12.87 5.30 6.95
N LYS A 29 -13.01 5.22 8.28
CA LYS A 29 -14.29 4.88 8.93
C LYS A 29 -15.40 5.89 8.61
N ALA A 30 -15.04 7.17 8.54
CA ALA A 30 -15.95 8.25 8.18
C ALA A 30 -16.26 8.35 6.67
N GLY A 31 -15.62 7.53 5.82
CA GLY A 31 -15.80 7.58 4.36
C GLY A 31 -15.29 8.87 3.72
N LYS A 32 -14.22 9.47 4.26
CA LYS A 32 -13.67 10.74 3.74
C LYS A 32 -12.99 10.55 2.39
N CYS A 33 -13.39 11.34 1.40
CA CYS A 33 -12.75 11.35 0.09
C CYS A 33 -11.47 12.22 0.13
N GLY A 34 -10.32 11.63 -0.20
CA GLY A 34 -9.03 12.34 -0.30
C GLY A 34 -8.77 12.99 -1.65
N ILE A 35 -9.61 12.72 -2.65
CA ILE A 35 -9.46 13.19 -4.03
C ILE A 35 -9.85 14.66 -4.14
N ALA A 36 -9.02 15.44 -4.84
CA ALA A 36 -9.22 16.86 -5.06
C ALA A 36 -8.53 17.31 -6.35
N PRO A 37 -8.75 18.56 -6.83
CA PRO A 37 -7.96 19.13 -7.90
C PRO A 37 -6.46 19.10 -7.56
N ILE A 38 -5.64 18.74 -8.57
CA ILE A 38 -4.18 18.75 -8.45
C ILE A 38 -3.70 20.18 -8.14
N THR A 39 -2.85 20.29 -7.11
CA THR A 39 -2.27 21.58 -6.69
C THR A 39 -0.78 21.70 -6.95
N ARG A 40 -0.08 20.58 -7.21
CA ARG A 40 1.38 20.52 -7.35
C ARG A 40 1.92 21.12 -8.62
N PHE A 41 1.09 21.24 -9.65
CA PHE A 41 1.44 21.84 -10.94
C PHE A 41 0.21 22.33 -11.67
N ASP A 42 0.41 23.21 -12.65
CA ASP A 42 -0.68 23.69 -13.50
C ASP A 42 -1.18 22.57 -14.41
N THR A 43 -2.47 22.27 -14.29
CA THR A 43 -3.13 21.20 -15.06
C THR A 43 -3.74 21.69 -16.38
N GLU A 44 -3.48 22.93 -16.81
CA GLU A 44 -3.90 23.38 -18.13
C GLU A 44 -3.34 22.45 -19.22
N GLY A 45 -4.18 22.06 -20.17
CA GLY A 45 -3.84 21.08 -21.21
C GLY A 45 -3.91 19.60 -20.78
N PHE A 46 -3.99 19.26 -19.51
CA PHE A 46 -4.20 17.87 -19.06
C PHE A 46 -5.68 17.52 -19.07
N LYS A 47 -6.02 16.28 -19.48
CA LYS A 47 -7.38 15.72 -19.36
C LYS A 47 -7.68 15.35 -17.91
N VAL A 48 -6.68 14.87 -17.17
CA VAL A 48 -6.76 14.50 -15.76
C VAL A 48 -6.50 15.75 -14.92
N LYS A 49 -7.45 16.10 -14.06
CA LYS A 49 -7.42 17.28 -13.20
C LYS A 49 -7.38 16.94 -11.72
N LEU A 50 -7.65 15.67 -11.37
CA LEU A 50 -7.83 15.20 -10.01
C LEU A 50 -6.73 14.21 -9.63
N ALA A 51 -6.31 14.31 -8.36
CA ALA A 51 -5.41 13.36 -7.70
C ALA A 51 -5.72 13.30 -6.20
N ALA A 52 -5.14 12.33 -5.52
CA ALA A 52 -5.20 12.21 -4.07
C ALA A 52 -3.84 12.61 -3.46
N GLU A 53 -3.66 13.91 -3.25
CA GLU A 53 -2.45 14.49 -2.64
C GLU A 53 -2.52 14.40 -1.11
N VAL A 54 -1.38 14.19 -0.47
CA VAL A 54 -1.22 14.36 0.99
C VAL A 54 -1.36 15.85 1.31
N LYS A 55 -2.26 16.17 2.24
CA LYS A 55 -2.65 17.54 2.61
C LYS A 55 -2.08 17.92 3.98
N ASP A 56 -1.81 19.22 4.15
CA ASP A 56 -1.44 19.82 5.45
C ASP A 56 -0.24 19.18 6.16
N LEU A 57 0.63 18.47 5.40
CA LEU A 57 1.85 17.87 5.94
C LEU A 57 3.02 18.85 5.87
N VAL A 58 3.51 19.28 7.03
CA VAL A 58 4.73 20.06 7.15
C VAL A 58 5.90 19.09 7.41
N VAL A 59 6.69 18.82 6.38
CA VAL A 59 7.79 17.82 6.43
C VAL A 59 8.82 18.17 7.51
N GLU A 60 9.09 19.46 7.72
CA GLU A 60 10.05 19.96 8.69
C GLU A 60 9.63 19.71 10.16
N ASP A 61 8.38 19.40 10.44
CA ASP A 61 7.94 19.00 11.79
C ASP A 61 8.33 17.56 12.12
N HIS A 62 8.69 16.77 11.10
CA HIS A 62 9.01 15.35 11.22
C HIS A 62 10.47 15.03 10.88
N LEU A 63 11.08 15.78 9.97
CA LEU A 63 12.43 15.52 9.44
C LEU A 63 13.30 16.77 9.55
N ASP A 64 14.60 16.58 9.83
CA ASP A 64 15.55 17.69 9.77
C ASP A 64 15.50 18.37 8.39
N LYS A 65 15.38 19.69 8.40
CA LYS A 65 15.21 20.49 7.18
C LYS A 65 16.34 20.34 6.16
N ARG A 66 17.58 20.11 6.63
CA ARG A 66 18.75 19.94 5.76
C ARG A 66 18.77 18.56 5.13
N GLU A 67 18.40 17.54 5.90
CA GLU A 67 18.32 16.16 5.41
C GLU A 67 17.10 16.00 4.48
N ALA A 68 15.96 16.58 4.80
CA ALA A 68 14.75 16.54 3.94
C ALA A 68 15.02 17.06 2.52
N LYS A 69 15.86 18.11 2.38
CA LYS A 69 16.27 18.65 1.05
C LYS A 69 17.14 17.70 0.22
N LYS A 70 17.68 16.63 0.82
CA LYS A 70 18.46 15.59 0.15
C LYS A 70 17.64 14.32 -0.13
N MET A 71 16.32 14.40 -0.05
CA MET A 71 15.39 13.30 -0.24
C MET A 71 14.31 13.70 -1.25
N ALA A 72 13.94 12.77 -2.14
CA ALA A 72 12.73 12.90 -2.93
C ALA A 72 11.51 12.75 -2.01
N ARG A 73 10.36 13.24 -2.46
CA ARG A 73 9.14 13.25 -1.64
C ARG A 73 8.70 11.85 -1.21
N PHE A 74 8.79 10.82 -2.09
CA PHE A 74 8.44 9.45 -1.69
C PHE A 74 9.27 8.97 -0.48
N THR A 75 10.56 9.32 -0.44
CA THR A 75 11.45 9.00 0.71
C THR A 75 11.03 9.76 1.97
N GLN A 76 10.65 11.04 1.84
CA GLN A 76 10.14 11.82 2.99
C GLN A 76 8.88 11.19 3.57
N LEU A 77 7.90 10.83 2.73
CA LEU A 77 6.65 10.17 3.15
C LEU A 77 6.92 8.81 3.79
N ALA A 78 7.84 8.02 3.20
CA ALA A 78 8.26 6.74 3.77
C ALA A 78 8.86 6.89 5.17
N LEU A 79 9.75 7.87 5.37
CA LEU A 79 10.40 8.07 6.67
C LEU A 79 9.46 8.60 7.75
N ILE A 80 8.50 9.46 7.37
CA ILE A 80 7.49 9.94 8.31
C ILE A 80 6.61 8.79 8.78
N ALA A 81 6.09 7.97 7.85
CA ALA A 81 5.32 6.78 8.21
C ALA A 81 6.17 5.75 8.99
N ALA A 82 7.45 5.58 8.61
CA ALA A 82 8.37 4.68 9.33
C ALA A 82 8.65 5.15 10.76
N ALA A 83 8.78 6.46 10.97
CA ALA A 83 9.01 7.02 12.31
C ALA A 83 7.80 6.82 13.23
N GLU A 84 6.60 6.99 12.68
CA GLU A 84 5.36 6.69 13.41
C GLU A 84 5.29 5.21 13.77
N ALA A 85 5.46 4.29 12.80
CA ALA A 85 5.40 2.85 13.04
C ALA A 85 6.44 2.38 14.05
N PHE A 86 7.67 2.92 13.96
CA PHE A 86 8.75 2.57 14.89
C PHE A 86 8.45 3.07 16.31
N ALA A 87 7.97 4.29 16.47
CA ALA A 87 7.56 4.83 17.75
C ALA A 87 6.37 4.07 18.36
N ASP A 88 5.37 3.76 17.55
CA ASP A 88 4.17 3.00 17.95
C ASP A 88 4.52 1.58 18.43
N SER A 89 5.52 0.94 17.82
CA SER A 89 5.98 -0.39 18.22
C SER A 89 6.60 -0.44 19.63
N GLY A 90 7.08 0.70 20.14
CA GLY A 90 7.78 0.79 21.41
C GLY A 90 9.14 0.06 21.44
N LEU A 91 9.72 -0.24 20.27
CA LEU A 91 11.06 -0.85 20.18
C LEU A 91 12.14 0.09 20.70
N ASP A 92 13.05 -0.46 21.51
CA ASP A 92 14.24 0.21 22.05
C ASP A 92 15.50 -0.47 21.48
N MET A 93 16.09 0.11 20.46
CA MET A 93 17.28 -0.46 19.79
C MET A 93 18.49 -0.65 20.69
N ALA A 94 18.51 -0.05 21.88
CA ALA A 94 19.55 -0.33 22.87
C ALA A 94 19.42 -1.73 23.52
N LYS A 95 18.25 -2.36 23.37
CA LYS A 95 17.93 -3.70 23.88
C LYS A 95 17.83 -4.76 22.79
N GLU A 96 17.82 -4.34 21.53
CA GLU A 96 17.64 -5.22 20.39
C GLU A 96 18.98 -5.66 19.76
N ASP A 97 18.99 -6.85 19.18
CA ASP A 97 20.06 -7.24 18.26
C ASP A 97 19.82 -6.56 16.90
N ALA A 98 20.57 -5.48 16.66
CA ALA A 98 20.45 -4.67 15.46
C ALA A 98 20.66 -5.48 14.15
N ASP A 99 21.46 -6.56 14.20
CA ASP A 99 21.74 -7.43 13.04
C ASP A 99 20.54 -8.34 12.72
N GLN A 100 19.61 -8.54 13.67
CA GLN A 100 18.34 -9.25 13.47
C GLN A 100 17.17 -8.30 13.14
N CYS A 101 17.39 -6.99 13.12
CA CYS A 101 16.42 -5.96 12.83
C CYS A 101 16.67 -5.40 11.42
N GLY A 102 15.72 -5.56 10.52
CA GLY A 102 15.86 -5.17 9.11
C GLY A 102 14.77 -4.25 8.60
N VAL A 103 14.88 -3.88 7.31
CA VAL A 103 13.91 -3.02 6.62
C VAL A 103 13.70 -3.46 5.18
N ILE A 104 12.44 -3.55 4.75
CA ILE A 104 12.06 -3.76 3.35
C ILE A 104 10.97 -2.73 3.02
N LEU A 105 11.32 -1.72 2.22
CA LEU A 105 10.37 -0.70 1.77
C LEU A 105 10.28 -0.69 0.25
N SER A 106 9.06 -0.52 -0.26
CA SER A 106 8.77 -0.45 -1.70
C SER A 106 8.56 0.98 -2.17
N SER A 107 8.95 1.24 -3.39
CA SER A 107 8.43 2.32 -4.24
C SER A 107 8.41 1.79 -5.68
N GLY A 108 7.32 2.06 -6.40
CA GLY A 108 7.18 1.58 -7.78
C GLY A 108 8.04 2.36 -8.78
N ILE A 109 8.26 3.66 -8.56
CA ILE A 109 8.92 4.55 -9.51
C ILE A 109 10.10 5.30 -8.87
N GLY A 110 10.05 5.56 -7.56
CA GLY A 110 11.10 6.34 -6.88
C GLY A 110 10.94 7.86 -7.07
N GLY A 111 12.06 8.58 -7.15
CA GLY A 111 12.11 10.04 -7.19
C GLY A 111 11.79 10.67 -8.55
N LEU A 112 10.59 10.41 -9.10
CA LEU A 112 10.17 10.96 -10.39
C LEU A 112 10.12 12.49 -10.41
N ASP A 113 9.70 13.10 -9.30
CA ASP A 113 9.69 14.55 -9.07
C ASP A 113 11.11 15.17 -9.22
N VAL A 114 12.10 14.48 -8.68
CA VAL A 114 13.51 14.87 -8.77
C VAL A 114 14.06 14.66 -10.17
N ILE A 115 13.73 13.55 -10.86
CA ILE A 115 14.11 13.33 -12.26
C ILE A 115 13.60 14.49 -13.10
N GLU A 116 12.33 14.86 -12.97
CA GLU A 116 11.71 15.91 -13.75
C GLU A 116 12.35 17.27 -13.46
N SER A 117 12.49 17.65 -12.19
CA SER A 117 13.02 18.97 -11.80
C SER A 117 14.49 19.13 -12.18
N GLU A 118 15.34 18.13 -11.94
CA GLU A 118 16.77 18.19 -12.28
C GLU A 118 17.00 18.10 -13.81
N THR A 119 16.14 17.39 -14.56
CA THR A 119 16.17 17.40 -16.03
C THR A 119 15.87 18.79 -16.58
N ARG A 120 14.81 19.46 -16.10
CA ARG A 120 14.50 20.85 -16.48
C ARG A 120 15.67 21.79 -16.19
N LYS A 121 16.28 21.65 -15.03
CA LYS A 121 17.46 22.43 -14.62
C LYS A 121 18.66 22.16 -15.52
N ALA A 122 18.95 20.89 -15.84
CA ALA A 122 20.05 20.51 -16.72
C ALA A 122 19.91 21.09 -18.14
N LEU A 123 18.71 21.03 -18.70
CA LEU A 123 18.42 21.58 -20.03
C LEU A 123 18.53 23.13 -20.09
N THR A 124 18.28 23.82 -18.98
CA THR A 124 18.32 25.28 -18.92
C THR A 124 19.64 25.86 -18.45
N LYS A 125 20.37 25.15 -17.58
CA LYS A 125 21.58 25.64 -16.89
C LYS A 125 22.85 24.82 -17.15
N GLY A 126 22.72 23.69 -17.86
CA GLY A 126 23.80 22.74 -18.13
C GLY A 126 23.83 21.55 -17.18
N PHE A 127 24.31 20.42 -17.65
CA PHE A 127 24.32 19.13 -16.92
C PHE A 127 25.25 19.15 -15.69
N ASP A 128 26.30 19.98 -15.69
CA ASP A 128 27.20 20.15 -14.52
C ASP A 128 26.51 20.87 -13.34
N ARG A 129 25.29 21.32 -13.50
CA ARG A 129 24.48 21.96 -12.45
C ARG A 129 23.49 21.02 -11.77
N ILE A 130 23.46 19.75 -12.16
CA ILE A 130 22.65 18.73 -11.49
C ILE A 130 23.10 18.60 -10.02
N SER A 131 22.16 18.35 -9.12
CA SER A 131 22.41 18.16 -7.70
C SER A 131 23.38 16.99 -7.47
N PRO A 132 24.40 17.12 -6.58
CA PRO A 132 25.25 15.99 -6.18
C PRO A 132 24.46 14.87 -5.48
N PHE A 133 23.25 15.18 -5.00
CA PHE A 133 22.34 14.22 -4.39
C PHE A 133 21.34 13.61 -5.38
N PHE A 134 21.40 13.95 -6.68
CA PHE A 134 20.44 13.50 -7.68
C PHE A 134 20.25 11.98 -7.63
N ILE A 135 21.32 11.21 -7.79
CA ILE A 135 21.23 9.74 -7.80
C ILE A 135 20.66 9.18 -6.47
N PRO A 136 21.18 9.56 -5.29
CA PRO A 136 20.58 9.10 -4.02
C PRO A 136 19.13 9.53 -3.81
N MET A 137 18.67 10.62 -4.42
CA MET A 137 17.27 11.05 -4.30
C MET A 137 16.34 10.24 -5.22
N VAL A 138 16.84 9.78 -6.36
CA VAL A 138 16.03 9.16 -7.41
C VAL A 138 15.80 7.66 -7.16
N ILE A 139 16.83 6.92 -6.72
CA ILE A 139 16.76 5.45 -6.64
C ILE A 139 15.80 4.97 -5.55
N PRO A 140 14.90 4.00 -5.88
CA PRO A 140 13.81 3.57 -4.99
C PRO A 140 14.29 3.01 -3.63
N ASN A 141 15.46 2.36 -3.58
CA ASN A 141 15.98 1.73 -2.37
C ASN A 141 16.40 2.73 -1.28
N MET A 142 16.43 4.03 -1.58
CA MET A 142 16.89 5.03 -0.59
C MET A 142 15.90 5.26 0.53
N ALA A 143 14.62 4.98 0.35
CA ALA A 143 13.67 4.97 1.46
C ALA A 143 14.08 3.94 2.53
N ALA A 144 14.39 2.70 2.11
CA ALA A 144 14.86 1.65 3.01
C ALA A 144 16.23 1.99 3.63
N GLY A 145 17.18 2.46 2.81
CA GLY A 145 18.52 2.85 3.28
C GLY A 145 18.50 3.98 4.32
N ARG A 146 17.66 4.99 4.11
CA ARG A 146 17.47 6.09 5.05
C ARG A 146 16.81 5.63 6.35
N ALA A 147 15.80 4.77 6.27
CA ALA A 147 15.16 4.18 7.45
C ALA A 147 16.15 3.33 8.26
N ALA A 148 16.97 2.50 7.60
CA ALA A 148 18.01 1.72 8.26
C ALA A 148 19.00 2.60 9.03
N ILE A 149 19.45 3.70 8.42
CA ILE A 149 20.36 4.67 9.06
C ILE A 149 19.67 5.35 10.26
N GLN A 150 18.42 5.80 10.08
CA GLN A 150 17.68 6.55 11.10
C GLN A 150 17.42 5.72 12.36
N PHE A 151 17.07 4.44 12.19
CA PHE A 151 16.68 3.56 13.31
C PHE A 151 17.79 2.58 13.73
N GLY A 152 18.94 2.61 13.08
CA GLY A 152 20.07 1.71 13.43
C GLY A 152 19.83 0.24 13.08
N LEU A 153 19.01 -0.05 12.05
CA LEU A 153 18.67 -1.41 11.61
C LEU A 153 19.82 -1.95 10.74
N LYS A 154 20.52 -2.97 11.20
CA LYS A 154 21.71 -3.54 10.53
C LYS A 154 21.45 -4.88 9.84
N GLY A 155 20.24 -5.46 10.01
CA GLY A 155 19.81 -6.65 9.29
C GLY A 155 19.61 -6.38 7.81
N LEU A 156 18.75 -7.19 7.15
CA LEU A 156 18.46 -6.99 5.72
C LEU A 156 17.91 -5.58 5.48
N CYS A 157 18.54 -4.86 4.55
CA CYS A 157 18.01 -3.60 4.00
C CYS A 157 17.75 -3.79 2.50
N SER A 158 16.48 -3.73 2.07
CA SER A 158 16.09 -4.03 0.70
C SER A 158 14.95 -3.15 0.21
N CYS A 159 14.79 -3.06 -1.11
CA CYS A 159 13.66 -2.43 -1.77
C CYS A 159 13.06 -3.40 -2.77
N VAL A 160 11.75 -3.63 -2.67
CA VAL A 160 10.99 -4.43 -3.65
C VAL A 160 10.36 -3.49 -4.67
N VAL A 161 10.58 -3.75 -5.96
CA VAL A 161 10.01 -2.97 -7.07
C VAL A 161 9.16 -3.90 -7.94
N THR A 162 7.90 -4.04 -7.61
CA THR A 162 6.90 -4.86 -8.32
C THR A 162 5.65 -4.05 -8.65
N ALA A 163 5.89 -2.81 -9.13
CA ALA A 163 4.83 -1.85 -9.45
C ALA A 163 3.82 -1.70 -8.29
N CYS A 164 2.52 -1.80 -8.58
CA CYS A 164 1.45 -1.62 -7.59
C CYS A 164 1.40 -2.71 -6.50
N ALA A 165 2.05 -3.86 -6.71
CA ALA A 165 2.13 -4.94 -5.72
C ALA A 165 3.29 -4.76 -4.74
N GLY A 166 4.17 -3.77 -4.95
CA GLY A 166 5.43 -3.63 -4.23
C GLY A 166 5.29 -3.52 -2.71
N GLY A 167 4.33 -2.73 -2.22
CA GLY A 167 4.09 -2.59 -0.78
C GLY A 167 3.68 -3.92 -0.12
N SER A 168 2.77 -4.66 -0.75
CA SER A 168 2.36 -5.99 -0.25
C SER A 168 3.49 -7.01 -0.36
N ASN A 169 4.29 -6.99 -1.43
CA ASN A 169 5.47 -7.84 -1.53
C ASN A 169 6.50 -7.52 -0.42
N ALA A 170 6.72 -6.23 -0.12
CA ALA A 170 7.63 -5.83 0.95
C ALA A 170 7.19 -6.36 2.33
N VAL A 171 5.89 -6.31 2.64
CA VAL A 171 5.31 -6.90 3.86
C VAL A 171 5.44 -8.43 3.84
N GLY A 172 5.11 -9.07 2.71
CA GLY A 172 5.17 -10.53 2.59
C GLY A 172 6.60 -11.09 2.66
N ASP A 173 7.58 -10.40 2.07
CA ASP A 173 8.98 -10.80 2.14
C ASP A 173 9.55 -10.59 3.56
N ALA A 174 9.16 -9.51 4.24
CA ALA A 174 9.47 -9.27 5.65
C ALA A 174 8.86 -10.37 6.55
N PHE A 175 7.59 -10.74 6.31
CA PHE A 175 6.92 -11.85 6.99
C PHE A 175 7.71 -13.16 6.84
N ARG A 176 8.04 -13.55 5.59
CA ARG A 176 8.81 -14.78 5.35
C ARG A 176 10.16 -14.75 6.04
N ARG A 177 10.84 -13.61 6.04
CA ARG A 177 12.14 -13.49 6.67
C ARG A 177 12.11 -13.76 8.18
N ILE A 178 11.10 -13.24 8.89
CA ILE A 178 10.91 -13.50 10.32
C ILE A 178 10.47 -14.95 10.54
N ARG A 179 9.45 -15.39 9.81
CA ARG A 179 8.87 -16.73 9.91
C ARG A 179 9.92 -17.83 9.74
N ASP A 180 10.82 -17.66 8.79
CA ASP A 180 11.84 -18.64 8.43
C ASP A 180 13.14 -18.46 9.26
N GLY A 181 13.15 -17.55 10.24
CA GLY A 181 14.22 -17.38 11.24
C GLY A 181 15.43 -16.58 10.81
N TYR A 182 15.31 -15.76 9.73
CA TYR A 182 16.39 -14.89 9.23
C TYR A 182 16.37 -13.46 9.79
N GLY A 183 15.49 -13.18 10.71
CA GLY A 183 15.36 -11.89 11.41
C GLY A 183 14.32 -12.00 12.51
N THR A 184 14.33 -11.05 13.44
CA THR A 184 13.38 -10.98 14.56
C THR A 184 12.40 -9.81 14.38
N VAL A 185 12.88 -8.69 13.84
CA VAL A 185 12.09 -7.47 13.62
C VAL A 185 12.30 -6.98 12.19
N MET A 186 11.22 -6.61 11.52
CA MET A 186 11.27 -6.02 10.18
C MET A 186 10.37 -4.79 10.09
N LEU A 187 10.96 -3.66 9.72
CA LEU A 187 10.22 -2.49 9.25
C LEU A 187 9.86 -2.70 7.78
N CYS A 188 8.58 -2.66 7.40
CA CYS A 188 8.17 -3.00 6.05
C CYS A 188 6.95 -2.22 5.57
N GLY A 189 6.76 -2.15 4.25
CA GLY A 189 5.67 -1.43 3.61
C GLY A 189 6.12 -0.72 2.34
N GLY A 190 5.57 0.48 2.09
CA GLY A 190 5.97 1.23 0.89
C GLY A 190 5.45 2.67 0.88
N ALA A 191 6.03 3.47 -0.02
CA ALA A 191 5.61 4.84 -0.25
C ALA A 191 5.79 5.24 -1.71
N GLU A 192 4.96 6.16 -2.18
CA GLU A 192 5.02 6.69 -3.54
C GLU A 192 4.66 8.15 -3.60
N SER A 193 5.26 8.89 -4.55
CA SER A 193 4.88 10.27 -4.85
C SER A 193 5.12 10.60 -6.32
N CYS A 194 4.16 10.23 -7.18
CA CYS A 194 4.25 10.38 -8.63
C CYS A 194 3.25 11.37 -9.21
N ILE A 195 2.67 12.26 -8.39
CA ILE A 195 1.76 13.33 -8.85
C ILE A 195 2.61 14.46 -9.43
N THR A 196 3.13 14.23 -10.63
CA THR A 196 3.95 15.16 -11.42
C THR A 196 3.42 15.23 -12.85
N PRO A 197 3.78 16.25 -13.64
CA PRO A 197 3.45 16.30 -15.07
C PRO A 197 3.82 15.03 -15.83
N LEU A 198 5.02 14.46 -15.61
CA LEU A 198 5.44 13.20 -16.24
C LEU A 198 4.62 12.00 -15.75
N GLY A 199 4.36 11.90 -14.46
CA GLY A 199 3.57 10.80 -13.88
C GLY A 199 2.14 10.82 -14.41
N ILE A 200 1.44 11.96 -14.27
CA ILE A 200 0.07 12.12 -14.78
C ILE A 200 0.03 11.96 -16.30
N GLY A 201 0.97 12.55 -17.04
CA GLY A 201 1.06 12.44 -18.49
C GLY A 201 1.28 11.01 -18.98
N GLY A 202 2.21 10.28 -18.33
CA GLY A 202 2.54 8.90 -18.69
C GLY A 202 1.35 7.95 -18.50
N PHE A 203 0.71 7.98 -17.32
CA PHE A 203 -0.47 7.14 -17.07
C PHE A 203 -1.70 7.58 -17.87
N SER A 204 -1.85 8.88 -18.17
CA SER A 204 -2.90 9.38 -19.08
C SER A 204 -2.74 8.86 -20.50
N SER A 205 -1.50 8.81 -21.01
CA SER A 205 -1.19 8.28 -22.36
C SER A 205 -1.57 6.80 -22.49
N MET A 206 -1.49 6.05 -21.39
CA MET A 206 -1.93 4.65 -21.31
C MET A 206 -3.45 4.52 -21.14
N LYS A 207 -4.19 5.61 -20.99
CA LYS A 207 -5.63 5.65 -20.67
C LYS A 207 -5.98 4.91 -19.37
N ALA A 208 -5.07 4.91 -18.40
CA ALA A 208 -5.24 4.23 -17.13
C ALA A 208 -5.91 5.10 -16.06
N LEU A 209 -5.83 6.44 -16.21
CA LEU A 209 -6.37 7.38 -15.23
C LEU A 209 -7.81 7.77 -15.55
N SER A 210 -8.60 7.97 -14.49
CA SER A 210 -9.91 8.58 -14.57
C SER A 210 -9.82 10.03 -15.05
N THR A 211 -10.70 10.40 -15.98
CA THR A 211 -10.85 11.77 -16.49
C THR A 211 -12.06 12.49 -15.92
N ALA A 212 -12.70 11.92 -14.89
CA ALA A 212 -13.80 12.54 -14.19
C ALA A 212 -13.39 13.91 -13.61
N GLN A 213 -14.32 14.86 -13.60
CA GLN A 213 -14.09 16.21 -13.08
C GLN A 213 -14.72 16.39 -11.69
N ASP A 214 -15.59 15.48 -11.29
CA ASP A 214 -16.19 15.43 -9.95
C ASP A 214 -15.34 14.50 -9.07
N PRO A 215 -14.73 14.99 -7.96
CA PRO A 215 -13.98 14.15 -7.03
C PRO A 215 -14.76 12.93 -6.53
N ALA A 216 -16.09 13.07 -6.34
CA ALA A 216 -16.95 11.98 -5.91
C ALA A 216 -17.24 10.94 -7.01
N ARG A 217 -16.79 11.15 -8.25
CA ARG A 217 -16.92 10.19 -9.37
C ARG A 217 -15.59 9.76 -9.96
N ALA A 218 -14.47 10.20 -9.38
CA ALA A 218 -13.16 9.95 -9.97
C ALA A 218 -12.57 8.57 -9.62
N SER A 219 -12.65 8.16 -8.34
CA SER A 219 -12.24 6.81 -7.89
C SER A 219 -13.46 6.07 -7.37
N ILE A 220 -14.01 5.21 -8.19
CA ILE A 220 -15.25 4.46 -7.94
C ILE A 220 -15.09 2.97 -8.28
N PRO A 221 -14.23 2.26 -7.50
CA PRO A 221 -14.01 0.84 -7.70
C PRO A 221 -15.33 0.05 -7.75
N PHE A 222 -15.42 -0.93 -8.67
CA PHE A 222 -16.56 -1.83 -8.87
C PHE A 222 -17.85 -1.18 -9.36
N ASP A 223 -17.92 0.15 -9.47
CA ASP A 223 -19.07 0.87 -10.02
C ASP A 223 -19.13 0.72 -11.54
N GLY A 224 -20.33 0.60 -12.10
CA GLY A 224 -20.54 0.45 -13.55
C GLY A 224 -20.08 1.65 -14.40
N GLU A 225 -19.92 2.82 -13.80
CA GLU A 225 -19.43 4.04 -14.47
C GLU A 225 -17.92 4.29 -14.25
N ARG A 226 -17.18 3.33 -13.66
CA ARG A 226 -15.74 3.47 -13.45
C ARG A 226 -14.99 3.66 -14.76
N SER A 227 -13.96 4.50 -14.76
CA SER A 227 -13.27 4.89 -16.01
C SER A 227 -11.75 4.88 -15.92
N GLY A 228 -11.17 4.48 -14.81
CA GLY A 228 -9.74 4.49 -14.54
C GLY A 228 -9.45 4.76 -13.06
N PHE A 229 -8.19 4.65 -12.66
CA PHE A 229 -7.80 4.96 -11.30
C PHE A 229 -7.47 6.45 -11.10
N VAL A 230 -7.52 6.92 -9.87
CA VAL A 230 -6.98 8.23 -9.47
C VAL A 230 -5.62 8.03 -8.84
N MET A 231 -4.59 8.75 -9.32
CA MET A 231 -3.26 8.69 -8.72
C MET A 231 -3.27 9.31 -7.33
N GLY A 232 -2.72 8.58 -6.36
CA GLY A 232 -2.49 9.03 -5.00
C GLY A 232 -0.99 9.09 -4.66
N GLU A 233 -0.65 9.79 -3.59
CA GLU A 233 0.65 9.76 -2.94
C GLU A 233 0.51 9.45 -1.46
N GLY A 234 1.59 8.97 -0.84
CA GLY A 234 1.61 8.63 0.57
C GLY A 234 2.51 7.44 0.87
N GLY A 235 2.40 6.91 2.08
CA GLY A 235 3.11 5.73 2.51
C GLY A 235 2.41 5.03 3.67
N GLY A 236 2.58 3.72 3.75
CA GLY A 236 2.16 2.89 4.87
C GLY A 236 3.31 1.96 5.28
N VAL A 237 3.61 1.95 6.56
CA VAL A 237 4.73 1.19 7.13
C VAL A 237 4.27 0.46 8.38
N LEU A 238 4.73 -0.79 8.50
CA LEU A 238 4.45 -1.66 9.64
C LEU A 238 5.76 -2.10 10.28
N VAL A 239 5.73 -2.35 11.57
CA VAL A 239 6.74 -3.15 12.27
C VAL A 239 6.18 -4.55 12.42
N LEU A 240 6.83 -5.53 11.77
CA LEU A 240 6.60 -6.95 11.97
C LEU A 240 7.61 -7.51 12.96
N GLU A 241 7.15 -8.40 13.80
CA GLU A 241 7.95 -8.96 14.89
C GLU A 241 7.65 -10.44 15.09
N GLU A 242 8.63 -11.20 15.49
CA GLU A 242 8.46 -12.57 15.94
C GLU A 242 7.60 -12.59 17.22
N LEU A 243 6.62 -13.49 17.29
CA LEU A 243 5.61 -13.49 18.36
C LEU A 243 6.21 -13.59 19.75
N GLU A 244 7.11 -14.55 19.99
CA GLU A 244 7.67 -14.78 21.33
C GLU A 244 8.54 -13.60 21.77
N HIS A 245 9.22 -12.94 20.83
CA HIS A 245 9.95 -11.71 21.09
C HIS A 245 9.00 -10.57 21.48
N ALA A 246 7.90 -10.38 20.73
CA ALA A 246 6.89 -9.36 21.01
C ALA A 246 6.26 -9.56 22.40
N LEU A 247 5.90 -10.81 22.73
CA LEU A 247 5.33 -11.17 24.05
C LEU A 247 6.33 -10.94 25.19
N ALA A 248 7.60 -11.32 25.00
CA ALA A 248 8.64 -11.19 26.03
C ALA A 248 8.89 -9.72 26.43
N ARG A 249 8.74 -8.78 25.49
CA ARG A 249 8.89 -7.34 25.77
C ARG A 249 7.56 -6.64 26.12
N GLY A 250 6.43 -7.35 26.11
CA GLY A 250 5.11 -6.80 26.40
C GLY A 250 4.59 -5.85 25.30
N ALA A 251 4.91 -6.12 24.05
CA ALA A 251 4.47 -5.31 22.91
C ALA A 251 2.95 -5.32 22.76
N HIS A 252 2.39 -4.19 22.32
CA HIS A 252 1.03 -4.18 21.78
C HIS A 252 1.01 -4.93 20.44
N ILE A 253 0.05 -5.81 20.23
CA ILE A 253 -0.10 -6.59 19.01
C ILE A 253 -1.44 -6.21 18.35
N TYR A 254 -1.38 -5.73 17.10
CA TYR A 254 -2.55 -5.35 16.31
C TYR A 254 -3.23 -6.54 15.63
N ALA A 255 -2.42 -7.38 14.99
CA ALA A 255 -2.87 -8.54 14.22
C ALA A 255 -1.68 -9.49 13.98
N GLU A 256 -1.95 -10.69 13.49
CA GLU A 256 -0.95 -11.64 12.99
C GLU A 256 -0.93 -11.62 11.46
N VAL A 257 0.25 -11.63 10.85
CA VAL A 257 0.42 -11.96 9.44
C VAL A 257 0.49 -13.48 9.33
N ALA A 258 -0.57 -14.10 8.78
CA ALA A 258 -0.74 -15.53 8.79
C ALA A 258 -0.25 -16.22 7.52
N GLY A 259 -0.30 -15.53 6.38
CA GLY A 259 0.10 -16.13 5.10
C GLY A 259 0.40 -15.10 4.01
N TYR A 260 1.17 -15.53 3.02
CA TYR A 260 1.57 -14.70 1.88
C TYR A 260 1.62 -15.51 0.60
N GLY A 261 0.95 -15.02 -0.44
CA GLY A 261 1.02 -15.48 -1.81
C GLY A 261 1.69 -14.44 -2.71
N ALA A 262 2.52 -14.88 -3.64
CA ALA A 262 3.10 -14.03 -4.66
C ALA A 262 3.33 -14.84 -5.94
N ASN A 263 2.91 -14.29 -7.09
CA ASN A 263 3.11 -14.91 -8.40
C ASN A 263 3.15 -13.85 -9.52
N CYS A 264 3.23 -14.32 -10.75
CA CYS A 264 3.16 -13.48 -11.95
C CYS A 264 2.13 -14.07 -12.92
N ASP A 265 1.33 -13.20 -13.53
CA ASP A 265 0.39 -13.58 -14.60
C ASP A 265 1.11 -14.15 -15.84
N ALA A 266 2.34 -13.67 -16.13
CA ALA A 266 3.11 -14.00 -17.32
C ALA A 266 2.27 -13.89 -18.62
N TYR A 267 1.42 -12.89 -18.71
CA TYR A 267 0.43 -12.73 -19.78
C TYR A 267 0.63 -11.44 -20.58
N HIS A 268 0.56 -10.26 -19.96
CA HIS A 268 0.67 -8.96 -20.62
C HIS A 268 1.28 -7.94 -19.69
N ILE A 269 1.92 -6.89 -20.26
CA ILE A 269 2.67 -5.90 -19.48
C ILE A 269 1.76 -5.03 -18.58
N THR A 270 0.49 -4.80 -18.94
CA THR A 270 -0.43 -3.94 -18.19
C THR A 270 -1.82 -4.52 -17.94
N ALA A 271 -2.23 -5.51 -18.74
CA ALA A 271 -3.55 -6.16 -18.58
C ALA A 271 -3.45 -7.40 -17.69
N PRO A 272 -4.43 -7.62 -16.80
CA PRO A 272 -4.49 -8.85 -16.00
C PRO A 272 -4.75 -10.07 -16.90
N ALA A 273 -4.34 -11.25 -16.41
CA ALA A 273 -4.69 -12.52 -17.06
C ALA A 273 -6.22 -12.71 -17.10
N PRO A 274 -6.76 -13.35 -18.17
CA PRO A 274 -8.19 -13.58 -18.29
C PRO A 274 -8.80 -14.23 -17.03
N GLN A 275 -10.00 -13.79 -16.66
CA GLN A 275 -10.74 -14.27 -15.49
C GLN A 275 -9.96 -14.09 -14.15
N GLY A 276 -8.94 -13.22 -14.13
CA GLY A 276 -8.13 -12.98 -12.93
C GLY A 276 -7.35 -14.21 -12.44
N ALA A 277 -6.94 -15.09 -13.37
CA ALA A 277 -6.33 -16.39 -13.03
C ALA A 277 -5.11 -16.27 -12.12
N GLY A 278 -4.23 -15.27 -12.35
CA GLY A 278 -3.06 -15.02 -11.50
C GLY A 278 -3.44 -14.55 -10.10
N GLY A 279 -4.38 -13.61 -9.99
CA GLY A 279 -4.91 -13.15 -8.70
C GLY A 279 -5.56 -14.29 -7.90
N ALA A 280 -6.36 -15.14 -8.57
CA ALA A 280 -6.94 -16.34 -7.94
C ALA A 280 -5.86 -17.32 -7.43
N ALA A 281 -4.84 -17.59 -8.23
CA ALA A 281 -3.72 -18.43 -7.81
C ALA A 281 -2.94 -17.81 -6.64
N CYS A 282 -2.76 -16.48 -6.64
CA CYS A 282 -2.09 -15.77 -5.57
C CYS A 282 -2.85 -15.84 -4.24
N MET A 283 -4.18 -15.63 -4.25
CA MET A 283 -5.03 -15.80 -3.06
C MET A 283 -4.97 -17.25 -2.52
N LYS A 284 -5.06 -18.25 -3.41
CA LYS A 284 -4.90 -19.68 -3.02
C LYS A 284 -3.55 -19.96 -2.36
N GLN A 285 -2.47 -19.35 -2.86
CA GLN A 285 -1.14 -19.49 -2.25
C GLN A 285 -1.12 -18.90 -0.83
N ALA A 286 -1.69 -17.72 -0.61
CA ALA A 286 -1.75 -17.09 0.71
C ALA A 286 -2.54 -17.95 1.72
N LEU A 287 -3.68 -18.47 1.30
CA LEU A 287 -4.51 -19.37 2.11
C LEU A 287 -3.77 -20.69 2.43
N ALA A 288 -3.11 -21.28 1.44
CA ALA A 288 -2.33 -22.52 1.62
C ALA A 288 -1.11 -22.30 2.53
N ASP A 289 -0.41 -21.16 2.41
CA ASP A 289 0.73 -20.79 3.26
C ASP A 289 0.32 -20.66 4.75
N ALA A 290 -0.90 -20.17 4.99
CA ALA A 290 -1.49 -20.06 6.32
C ALA A 290 -2.18 -21.36 6.83
N GLY A 291 -2.47 -22.32 5.95
CA GLY A 291 -3.29 -23.48 6.28
C GLY A 291 -4.75 -23.12 6.59
N VAL A 292 -5.28 -22.05 5.99
CA VAL A 292 -6.63 -21.52 6.21
C VAL A 292 -7.55 -21.91 5.04
N ALA A 293 -8.74 -22.40 5.37
CA ALA A 293 -9.77 -22.70 4.36
C ALA A 293 -10.40 -21.41 3.82
N PRO A 294 -10.84 -21.37 2.54
CA PRO A 294 -11.43 -20.15 1.97
C PRO A 294 -12.65 -19.64 2.73
N ASP A 295 -13.51 -20.51 3.25
CA ASP A 295 -14.71 -20.18 4.01
C ASP A 295 -14.46 -19.57 5.40
N ALA A 296 -13.21 -19.54 5.84
CA ALA A 296 -12.82 -18.88 7.09
C ALA A 296 -12.47 -17.39 6.92
N VAL A 297 -12.42 -16.88 5.68
CA VAL A 297 -12.10 -15.47 5.39
C VAL A 297 -13.37 -14.63 5.44
N ASP A 298 -13.33 -13.54 6.18
CA ASP A 298 -14.48 -12.65 6.40
C ASP A 298 -14.41 -11.39 5.54
N TYR A 299 -13.19 -10.93 5.20
CA TYR A 299 -12.98 -9.65 4.54
C TYR A 299 -11.83 -9.68 3.52
N ILE A 300 -12.01 -8.97 2.40
CA ILE A 300 -10.95 -8.68 1.43
C ILE A 300 -10.85 -7.16 1.23
N ASN A 301 -9.66 -6.60 1.53
CA ASN A 301 -9.28 -5.30 0.99
C ASN A 301 -8.74 -5.55 -0.42
N ALA A 302 -9.56 -5.23 -1.41
CA ALA A 302 -9.30 -5.54 -2.80
C ALA A 302 -8.26 -4.59 -3.41
N HIS A 303 -7.60 -5.04 -4.47
CA HIS A 303 -6.83 -4.14 -5.31
C HIS A 303 -7.72 -3.03 -5.86
N GLY A 304 -8.89 -3.34 -6.41
CA GLY A 304 -10.01 -2.44 -6.67
C GLY A 304 -9.62 -1.04 -7.11
N THR A 305 -9.07 -0.90 -8.32
CA THR A 305 -8.51 0.38 -8.81
C THR A 305 -9.54 1.32 -9.42
N GLY A 306 -10.73 0.83 -9.76
CA GLY A 306 -11.70 1.58 -10.56
C GLY A 306 -11.43 1.50 -12.07
N THR A 307 -10.61 0.55 -12.53
CA THR A 307 -10.46 0.24 -13.96
C THR A 307 -11.39 -0.91 -14.34
N HIS A 308 -11.98 -0.85 -15.54
CA HIS A 308 -12.94 -1.88 -15.98
C HIS A 308 -12.36 -3.29 -15.88
N MET A 309 -11.16 -3.51 -16.46
CA MET A 309 -10.58 -4.84 -16.55
C MET A 309 -10.14 -5.38 -15.18
N ASN A 310 -9.49 -4.55 -14.35
CA ASN A 310 -9.01 -5.00 -13.04
C ASN A 310 -10.20 -5.46 -12.17
N ASP A 311 -11.20 -4.62 -12.02
CA ASP A 311 -12.27 -4.86 -11.05
C ASP A 311 -13.12 -6.08 -11.43
N ALA A 312 -13.42 -6.26 -12.73
CA ALA A 312 -14.10 -7.46 -13.24
C ALA A 312 -13.23 -8.73 -13.06
N CYS A 313 -11.93 -8.66 -13.39
CA CYS A 313 -11.00 -9.79 -13.22
C CYS A 313 -10.82 -10.17 -11.75
N GLU A 314 -10.71 -9.18 -10.84
CA GLU A 314 -10.58 -9.43 -9.41
C GLU A 314 -11.86 -10.04 -8.83
N THR A 315 -13.03 -9.58 -9.24
CA THR A 315 -14.32 -10.19 -8.88
C THR A 315 -14.39 -11.66 -9.32
N ALA A 316 -14.00 -11.96 -10.56
CA ALA A 316 -13.94 -13.32 -11.07
C ALA A 316 -12.94 -14.20 -10.30
N ALA A 317 -11.79 -13.63 -9.96
CA ALA A 317 -10.77 -14.32 -9.14
C ALA A 317 -11.30 -14.66 -7.74
N ILE A 318 -11.96 -13.72 -7.07
CA ILE A 318 -12.59 -13.95 -5.76
C ILE A 318 -13.62 -15.08 -5.85
N LYS A 319 -14.52 -15.03 -6.83
CA LYS A 319 -15.51 -16.11 -7.04
C LYS A 319 -14.86 -17.47 -7.29
N THR A 320 -13.76 -17.50 -8.04
CA THR A 320 -13.00 -18.73 -8.33
C THR A 320 -12.36 -19.34 -7.08
N VAL A 321 -11.91 -18.51 -6.12
CA VAL A 321 -11.27 -18.98 -4.89
C VAL A 321 -12.29 -19.39 -3.84
N PHE A 322 -13.31 -18.57 -3.64
CA PHE A 322 -14.24 -18.69 -2.52
C PHE A 322 -15.53 -19.44 -2.87
N GLY A 323 -15.81 -19.68 -4.16
CA GLY A 323 -17.03 -20.38 -4.58
C GLY A 323 -18.30 -19.71 -4.04
N PRO A 324 -19.24 -20.47 -3.44
CA PRO A 324 -20.46 -19.90 -2.86
C PRO A 324 -20.20 -18.88 -1.75
N HIS A 325 -19.14 -19.05 -0.96
CA HIS A 325 -18.74 -18.16 0.14
C HIS A 325 -18.39 -16.75 -0.35
N ALA A 326 -18.06 -16.55 -1.63
CA ALA A 326 -17.84 -15.22 -2.20
C ALA A 326 -19.03 -14.26 -2.03
N ASN A 327 -20.25 -14.78 -1.89
CA ASN A 327 -21.46 -13.98 -1.65
C ASN A 327 -21.69 -13.64 -0.16
N GLU A 328 -20.92 -14.20 0.74
CA GLU A 328 -21.03 -14.02 2.18
C GLU A 328 -19.92 -13.14 2.72
N LEU A 329 -18.76 -13.16 2.06
CA LEU A 329 -17.61 -12.38 2.46
C LEU A 329 -17.71 -10.92 2.00
N ALA A 330 -17.23 -9.98 2.81
CA ALA A 330 -17.19 -8.57 2.47
C ALA A 330 -15.94 -8.23 1.66
N VAL A 331 -16.09 -7.38 0.65
CA VAL A 331 -14.99 -6.85 -0.16
C VAL A 331 -15.06 -5.33 -0.13
N SER A 332 -13.95 -4.62 0.05
CA SER A 332 -13.95 -3.18 -0.18
C SER A 332 -12.63 -2.70 -0.79
N SER A 333 -12.67 -1.53 -1.44
CA SER A 333 -11.48 -0.85 -1.91
C SER A 333 -11.35 0.52 -1.25
N THR A 334 -10.35 0.64 -0.38
CA THR A 334 -9.99 1.91 0.26
C THR A 334 -9.40 2.93 -0.73
N LYS A 335 -9.03 2.49 -1.94
CA LYS A 335 -8.64 3.39 -3.04
C LYS A 335 -9.77 4.33 -3.50
N SER A 336 -11.03 4.02 -3.18
CA SER A 336 -12.14 4.96 -3.35
C SER A 336 -11.94 6.25 -2.55
N MET A 337 -11.18 6.19 -1.44
CA MET A 337 -10.88 7.30 -0.54
C MET A 337 -9.46 7.87 -0.76
N THR A 338 -8.47 7.02 -0.86
CA THR A 338 -7.04 7.40 -0.92
C THR A 338 -6.51 7.61 -2.34
N GLY A 339 -7.27 7.22 -3.39
CA GLY A 339 -6.68 7.00 -4.69
C GLY A 339 -5.70 5.82 -4.67
N HIS A 340 -4.99 5.63 -5.77
CA HIS A 340 -4.02 4.54 -5.93
C HIS A 340 -2.59 5.04 -5.69
N LEU A 341 -1.96 4.63 -4.59
CA LEU A 341 -0.62 5.04 -4.20
C LEU A 341 0.49 4.18 -4.86
N LEU A 342 0.20 3.48 -5.94
CA LEU A 342 1.15 2.63 -6.67
C LEU A 342 1.94 1.70 -5.73
N GLY A 343 3.28 1.84 -5.68
CA GLY A 343 4.14 1.03 -4.81
C GLY A 343 3.93 1.22 -3.30
N GLY A 344 3.28 2.32 -2.89
CA GLY A 344 2.90 2.58 -1.50
C GLY A 344 1.56 1.98 -1.09
N ALA A 345 0.69 1.62 -2.05
CA ALA A 345 -0.69 1.21 -1.78
C ALA A 345 -0.79 0.02 -0.82
N GLY A 346 -0.06 -1.05 -1.09
CA GLY A 346 -0.12 -2.27 -0.27
C GLY A 346 0.33 -2.07 1.19
N GLY A 347 1.23 -1.11 1.46
CA GLY A 347 1.61 -0.74 2.82
C GLY A 347 0.46 -0.06 3.58
N VAL A 348 -0.20 0.91 2.95
CA VAL A 348 -1.37 1.61 3.54
C VAL A 348 -2.53 0.63 3.75
N GLU A 349 -2.80 -0.24 2.78
CA GLU A 349 -3.84 -1.25 2.87
C GLU A 349 -3.58 -2.27 4.00
N ALA A 350 -2.33 -2.68 4.20
CA ALA A 350 -1.94 -3.53 5.33
C ALA A 350 -2.15 -2.83 6.69
N VAL A 351 -1.85 -1.53 6.79
CA VAL A 351 -2.18 -0.72 7.99
C VAL A 351 -3.68 -0.69 8.22
N PHE A 352 -4.48 -0.43 7.19
CA PHE A 352 -5.95 -0.41 7.33
C PHE A 352 -6.54 -1.76 7.71
N ILE A 353 -6.00 -2.87 7.20
CA ILE A 353 -6.44 -4.22 7.61
C ILE A 353 -6.09 -4.50 9.07
N ALA A 354 -4.89 -4.15 9.53
CA ALA A 354 -4.53 -4.32 10.94
C ALA A 354 -5.50 -3.56 11.86
N LEU A 355 -5.89 -2.35 11.47
CA LEU A 355 -6.86 -1.53 12.21
C LEU A 355 -8.30 -2.04 12.06
N ALA A 356 -8.67 -2.58 10.89
CA ALA A 356 -9.98 -3.22 10.68
C ALA A 356 -10.16 -4.47 11.55
N LEU A 357 -9.12 -5.30 11.66
CA LEU A 357 -9.09 -6.46 12.55
C LEU A 357 -9.16 -6.07 14.02
N ARG A 358 -8.43 -5.04 14.44
CA ARG A 358 -8.46 -4.51 15.81
C ARG A 358 -9.85 -4.00 16.18
N ASP A 359 -10.43 -3.16 15.31
CA ASP A 359 -11.69 -2.45 15.59
C ASP A 359 -12.93 -3.26 15.18
N GLN A 360 -12.75 -4.44 14.54
CA GLN A 360 -13.84 -5.27 14.01
C GLN A 360 -14.78 -4.44 13.11
N TYR A 361 -14.20 -3.72 12.14
CA TYR A 361 -14.90 -2.77 11.30
C TYR A 361 -14.48 -2.86 9.83
N LEU A 362 -15.46 -2.94 8.93
CA LEU A 362 -15.28 -2.97 7.47
C LEU A 362 -15.31 -1.54 6.92
N PRO A 363 -14.22 -1.00 6.35
CA PRO A 363 -14.23 0.29 5.67
C PRO A 363 -15.00 0.20 4.34
N ALA A 364 -15.65 1.30 3.96
CA ALA A 364 -16.48 1.34 2.75
C ALA A 364 -15.67 1.45 1.44
N THR A 365 -16.28 0.99 0.36
CA THR A 365 -16.03 1.52 -0.98
C THR A 365 -16.98 2.69 -1.19
N ILE A 366 -16.47 3.92 -1.10
CA ILE A 366 -17.31 5.14 -1.18
C ILE A 366 -17.66 5.50 -2.63
N ASN A 367 -18.68 6.34 -2.77
CA ASN A 367 -19.14 6.89 -4.06
C ASN A 367 -19.71 5.85 -5.04
N TYR A 368 -20.05 4.66 -4.58
CA TYR A 368 -20.70 3.62 -5.38
C TYR A 368 -22.17 4.00 -5.69
N ARG A 369 -22.56 4.01 -6.95
CA ARG A 369 -23.92 4.40 -7.39
C ARG A 369 -24.55 3.44 -8.37
N THR A 370 -23.79 2.92 -9.32
CA THR A 370 -24.28 2.13 -10.44
C THR A 370 -23.75 0.71 -10.34
N ALA A 371 -24.66 -0.27 -10.24
CA ALA A 371 -24.29 -1.68 -10.22
C ALA A 371 -23.70 -2.10 -11.57
N ASP A 372 -22.68 -2.96 -11.52
CA ASP A 372 -22.07 -3.61 -12.68
C ASP A 372 -22.33 -5.12 -12.59
N PRO A 373 -22.93 -5.76 -13.63
CA PRO A 373 -23.16 -7.20 -13.62
C PRO A 373 -21.90 -8.06 -13.50
N GLU A 374 -20.74 -7.53 -13.89
CA GLU A 374 -19.45 -8.22 -13.74
C GLU A 374 -18.85 -8.06 -12.33
N CYS A 375 -19.41 -7.12 -11.53
CA CYS A 375 -18.97 -6.79 -10.17
C CYS A 375 -20.18 -6.88 -9.22
N ASP A 376 -20.57 -8.08 -8.82
CA ASP A 376 -21.84 -8.39 -8.13
C ASP A 376 -21.65 -8.96 -6.71
N LEU A 377 -20.53 -8.66 -6.05
CA LEU A 377 -20.25 -9.02 -4.66
C LEU A 377 -20.68 -7.91 -3.68
N ASP A 378 -20.56 -8.17 -2.37
CA ASP A 378 -20.74 -7.13 -1.35
C ASP A 378 -19.48 -6.26 -1.25
N TYR A 379 -19.48 -5.12 -1.93
CA TYR A 379 -18.35 -4.17 -1.91
C TYR A 379 -18.39 -3.17 -0.76
N VAL A 380 -19.15 -3.42 0.29
CA VAL A 380 -19.39 -2.49 1.42
C VAL A 380 -19.68 -1.07 0.89
N PRO A 381 -20.78 -0.89 0.12
CA PRO A 381 -20.98 0.34 -0.64
C PRO A 381 -21.29 1.54 0.27
N ASN A 382 -20.57 2.63 0.06
CA ASN A 382 -20.76 3.96 0.63
C ASN A 382 -20.63 4.11 2.15
N GLN A 383 -20.98 3.12 2.94
CA GLN A 383 -20.94 3.19 4.40
C GLN A 383 -20.24 1.96 4.98
N GLY A 384 -19.17 2.20 5.73
CA GLY A 384 -18.54 1.16 6.52
C GLY A 384 -19.44 0.66 7.64
N ARG A 385 -19.16 -0.55 8.14
CA ARG A 385 -19.98 -1.18 9.18
C ARG A 385 -19.17 -2.06 10.14
N PRO A 386 -19.58 -2.19 11.40
CA PRO A 386 -19.05 -3.22 12.30
C PRO A 386 -19.34 -4.61 11.74
N ALA A 387 -18.36 -5.50 11.83
CA ALA A 387 -18.51 -6.91 11.51
C ALA A 387 -17.44 -7.73 12.24
N PRO A 388 -17.72 -8.97 12.66
CA PRO A 388 -16.69 -9.87 13.13
C PRO A 388 -15.73 -10.21 11.97
N ILE A 389 -14.44 -10.01 12.19
CA ILE A 389 -13.39 -10.29 11.20
C ILE A 389 -12.34 -11.15 11.89
N ARG A 390 -12.26 -12.41 11.51
CA ARG A 390 -11.22 -13.32 12.01
C ARG A 390 -10.03 -13.35 11.08
N TYR A 391 -10.29 -13.45 9.77
CA TYR A 391 -9.28 -13.41 8.72
C TYR A 391 -9.61 -12.37 7.68
N ALA A 392 -8.61 -11.61 7.25
CA ALA A 392 -8.72 -10.63 6.18
C ALA A 392 -7.61 -10.80 5.16
N LEU A 393 -7.94 -10.67 3.87
CA LEU A 393 -6.97 -10.65 2.77
C LEU A 393 -6.73 -9.22 2.29
N SER A 394 -5.49 -8.94 1.87
CA SER A 394 -5.12 -7.76 1.08
C SER A 394 -4.61 -8.19 -0.27
N ASN A 395 -5.26 -7.77 -1.34
CA ASN A 395 -4.84 -8.06 -2.71
C ASN A 395 -4.14 -6.87 -3.34
N SER A 396 -3.03 -7.12 -4.01
CA SER A 396 -2.35 -6.15 -4.86
C SER A 396 -1.99 -6.77 -6.20
N LEU A 397 -2.45 -6.14 -7.28
CA LEU A 397 -2.24 -6.58 -8.65
C LEU A 397 -1.49 -5.48 -9.40
N GLY A 398 -0.28 -5.76 -9.88
CA GLY A 398 0.63 -4.77 -10.44
C GLY A 398 0.89 -4.95 -11.94
N PHE A 399 1.24 -3.87 -12.62
CA PHE A 399 1.77 -3.93 -13.98
C PHE A 399 2.98 -4.86 -14.04
N GLY A 400 3.16 -5.54 -15.18
CA GLY A 400 4.08 -6.66 -15.31
C GLY A 400 3.47 -8.01 -14.89
N GLY A 401 2.18 -8.01 -14.47
CA GLY A 401 1.48 -9.20 -13.99
C GLY A 401 1.88 -9.62 -12.56
N HIS A 402 2.46 -8.70 -11.80
CA HIS A 402 2.82 -8.97 -10.41
C HIS A 402 1.58 -9.05 -9.52
N ASN A 403 1.41 -10.16 -8.83
CA ASN A 403 0.33 -10.36 -7.87
C ASN A 403 0.93 -10.62 -6.48
N ALA A 404 0.37 -9.98 -5.46
CA ALA A 404 0.67 -10.21 -4.05
C ALA A 404 -0.63 -10.29 -3.25
N CYS A 405 -0.73 -11.26 -2.35
CA CYS A 405 -1.85 -11.43 -1.46
C CYS A 405 -1.34 -11.71 -0.05
N LEU A 406 -1.74 -10.91 0.91
CA LEU A 406 -1.42 -11.06 2.32
C LEU A 406 -2.65 -11.56 3.07
N LEU A 407 -2.51 -12.56 3.92
CA LEU A 407 -3.54 -13.01 4.84
C LEU A 407 -3.18 -12.58 6.26
N PHE A 408 -4.10 -11.86 6.87
CA PHE A 408 -4.00 -11.39 8.26
C PHE A 408 -5.03 -12.11 9.14
N LYS A 409 -4.69 -12.27 10.40
CA LYS A 409 -5.54 -12.88 11.41
C LYS A 409 -5.73 -11.94 12.58
N HIS A 410 -6.96 -11.87 13.10
CA HIS A 410 -7.28 -11.16 14.32
C HIS A 410 -6.45 -11.69 15.49
N TRP A 411 -5.94 -10.77 16.31
CA TRP A 411 -5.22 -11.11 17.53
C TRP A 411 -6.19 -11.21 18.70
N GLU A 412 -6.27 -12.36 19.31
CA GLU A 412 -7.22 -12.64 20.43
C GLU A 412 -6.56 -12.52 21.82
N GLY A 413 -5.25 -12.17 21.88
CA GLY A 413 -4.48 -12.09 23.12
C GLY A 413 -3.62 -13.33 23.37
#